data_ff58210d81260378b2fafe1fe01c0892
#
_entry.id   ff58210d81260378b2fafe1fe01c0892
#
_cell.length_a   1.000
_cell.length_b   1.000
_cell.length_c   1.000
_cell.angle_alpha   90.00
_cell.angle_beta   90.00
_cell.angle_gamma   90.00
#
_symmetry.space_group_name_H-M   'P 1'
#
loop_
_entity.id
_entity.type
_entity.pdbx_description
1 polymer ?
#
loop_
_entity_poly.entity_id
_entity_poly.type
_entity_poly.pdbx_seq_one_letter_code
_entity_poly.pdbx_strand_id
1 'polypeptide(L)'
;MEAYVMDAFSARIFGGNQAGVVLPDRPLSDALMRQIAAEFKHSETAFVTREPDGSVSLRYFTPAGEVELCGHATVASFALLRQLGSVPDGDCTAHTKAGELTVTVRGDTVWMDMAPPQLLADIPSDERAALYAAYGLTEGDCPAGYIPRIVSTGLADIMLPVRDHDTLMRAVQNAPAVTELSRKYDVTGVHMFCPGADGVTAWCSNYAPLYDIPEEC
;
A
#
# COMPACT_ATOMS: atom_id res chain seq x y z
N MET A 1 23.20 -6.98 10.65
CA MET A 1 22.01 -6.34 10.02
C MET A 1 22.30 -6.16 8.55
N GLU A 2 21.44 -6.65 7.71
CA GLU A 2 21.48 -6.47 6.25
C GLU A 2 20.32 -5.59 5.83
N ALA A 3 20.50 -4.82 4.77
CA ALA A 3 19.48 -3.88 4.31
C ALA A 3 19.47 -3.82 2.78
N TYR A 4 18.29 -3.83 2.22
CA TYR A 4 18.04 -3.94 0.79
C TYR A 4 17.01 -2.91 0.34
N VAL A 5 17.03 -2.55 -0.93
CA VAL A 5 15.93 -1.86 -1.61
C VAL A 5 15.35 -2.83 -2.63
N MET A 6 14.05 -3.03 -2.57
CA MET A 6 13.33 -3.97 -3.41
C MET A 6 12.21 -3.24 -4.18
N ASP A 7 12.07 -3.56 -5.45
CA ASP A 7 10.98 -3.05 -6.29
C ASP A 7 9.87 -4.13 -6.34
N ALA A 8 8.75 -3.90 -5.63
CA ALA A 8 7.59 -4.79 -5.71
C ALA A 8 6.81 -4.59 -7.02
N PHE A 9 6.08 -5.62 -7.43
CA PHE A 9 5.17 -5.62 -8.60
C PHE A 9 5.84 -5.39 -9.96
N SER A 10 7.16 -5.51 -10.06
CA SER A 10 7.89 -5.32 -11.30
C SER A 10 8.96 -6.38 -11.51
N ALA A 11 9.12 -6.82 -12.77
CA ALA A 11 10.26 -7.61 -13.21
C ALA A 11 11.42 -6.73 -13.75
N ARG A 12 11.25 -5.41 -13.77
CA ARG A 12 12.24 -4.45 -14.27
C ARG A 12 12.91 -3.75 -13.12
N ILE A 13 14.22 -3.61 -13.18
CA ILE A 13 15.00 -2.78 -12.25
C ILE A 13 14.52 -1.31 -12.37
N PHE A 14 14.36 -0.64 -11.24
CA PHE A 14 13.83 0.73 -11.13
C PHE A 14 12.40 0.89 -11.63
N GLY A 15 11.62 -0.19 -11.62
CA GLY A 15 10.19 -0.18 -11.89
C GLY A 15 9.43 -0.71 -10.68
N GLY A 16 8.14 -0.45 -10.61
CA GLY A 16 7.31 -0.91 -9.50
C GLY A 16 7.36 -0.03 -8.25
N ASN A 17 6.87 -0.57 -7.13
CA ASN A 17 6.79 0.15 -5.87
C ASN A 17 7.96 -0.24 -4.95
N GLN A 18 8.78 0.74 -4.57
CA GLN A 18 10.00 0.53 -3.82
C GLN A 18 9.73 0.39 -2.32
N ALA A 19 10.38 -0.59 -1.70
CA ALA A 19 10.40 -0.76 -0.25
C ALA A 19 11.82 -0.96 0.25
N GLY A 20 12.13 -0.37 1.41
CA GLY A 20 13.28 -0.80 2.20
C GLY A 20 12.97 -2.14 2.86
N VAL A 21 13.92 -3.08 2.84
CA VAL A 21 13.81 -4.36 3.55
C VAL A 21 15.04 -4.56 4.41
N VAL A 22 14.83 -4.63 5.71
CA VAL A 22 15.90 -4.77 6.71
C VAL A 22 15.79 -6.13 7.40
N LEU A 23 16.90 -6.87 7.45
CA LEU A 23 17.02 -8.13 8.17
C LEU A 23 17.88 -7.88 9.42
N PRO A 24 17.25 -7.65 10.59
CA PRO A 24 17.98 -7.41 11.81
C PRO A 24 18.71 -8.66 12.32
N ASP A 25 19.91 -8.53 12.84
CA ASP A 25 20.64 -9.59 13.54
C ASP A 25 20.36 -9.62 15.05
N ARG A 26 19.58 -8.66 15.55
CA ARG A 26 19.14 -8.51 16.93
C ARG A 26 17.88 -7.66 16.99
N PRO A 27 17.10 -7.71 18.07
CA PRO A 27 15.96 -6.83 18.27
C PRO A 27 16.36 -5.35 18.18
N LEU A 28 15.58 -4.57 17.44
CA LEU A 28 15.75 -3.12 17.31
C LEU A 28 14.64 -2.39 18.09
N SER A 29 14.95 -1.21 18.59
CA SER A 29 13.93 -0.34 19.18
C SER A 29 13.12 0.36 18.09
N ASP A 30 11.87 0.72 18.39
CA ASP A 30 10.99 1.46 17.47
C ASP A 30 11.63 2.77 16.98
N ALA A 31 12.32 3.47 17.90
CA ALA A 31 13.03 4.69 17.57
C ALA A 31 14.13 4.46 16.51
N LEU A 32 14.89 3.36 16.62
CA LEU A 32 15.92 3.03 15.65
C LEU A 32 15.33 2.57 14.32
N MET A 33 14.26 1.76 14.33
CA MET A 33 13.57 1.35 13.12
C MET A 33 13.03 2.55 12.34
N ARG A 34 12.41 3.52 13.04
CA ARG A 34 11.95 4.77 12.43
C ARG A 34 13.09 5.61 11.86
N GLN A 35 14.24 5.71 12.56
CA GLN A 35 15.41 6.41 12.04
C GLN A 35 15.95 5.76 10.77
N ILE A 36 16.02 4.42 10.74
CA ILE A 36 16.44 3.66 9.56
C ILE A 36 15.48 3.92 8.40
N ALA A 37 14.16 3.86 8.62
CA ALA A 37 13.16 4.15 7.60
C ALA A 37 13.30 5.57 7.04
N ALA A 38 13.58 6.56 7.90
CA ALA A 38 13.81 7.94 7.47
C ALA A 38 15.08 8.11 6.60
N GLU A 39 16.14 7.31 6.84
CA GLU A 39 17.34 7.30 5.99
C GLU A 39 17.11 6.65 4.63
N PHE A 40 16.27 5.62 4.55
CA PHE A 40 15.90 4.96 3.29
C PHE A 40 15.08 5.87 2.37
N LYS A 41 14.26 6.75 2.93
CA LYS A 41 13.39 7.71 2.19
C LYS A 41 12.41 7.04 1.23
N HIS A 42 12.06 5.78 1.47
CA HIS A 42 10.94 5.12 0.81
C HIS A 42 9.68 5.35 1.62
N SER A 43 8.51 5.13 1.00
CA SER A 43 7.23 5.21 1.70
C SER A 43 7.24 4.32 2.95
N GLU A 44 7.65 3.06 2.80
CA GLU A 44 7.83 2.15 3.93
C GLU A 44 9.14 1.37 3.87
N THR A 45 9.57 0.99 5.07
CA THR A 45 10.66 0.04 5.30
C THR A 45 10.13 -1.12 6.15
N ALA A 46 10.24 -2.35 5.62
CA ALA A 46 9.93 -3.56 6.35
C ALA A 46 11.14 -4.04 7.19
N PHE A 47 10.90 -4.34 8.45
CA PHE A 47 11.84 -5.02 9.34
C PHE A 47 11.39 -6.47 9.49
N VAL A 48 12.22 -7.40 9.03
CA VAL A 48 11.85 -8.79 8.80
C VAL A 48 12.64 -9.70 9.72
N THR A 49 11.93 -10.48 10.54
CA THR A 49 12.53 -11.48 11.42
C THR A 49 11.96 -12.85 11.08
N ARG A 50 12.84 -13.84 10.92
CA ARG A 50 12.41 -15.24 10.79
C ARG A 50 12.26 -15.86 12.17
N GLU A 51 11.10 -16.46 12.39
CA GLU A 51 10.80 -17.15 13.62
C GLU A 51 11.31 -18.62 13.59
N PRO A 52 11.56 -19.24 14.76
CA PRO A 52 12.04 -20.61 14.83
C PRO A 52 11.09 -21.65 14.23
N ASP A 53 9.79 -21.37 14.18
CA ASP A 53 8.75 -22.22 13.59
C ASP A 53 8.64 -22.12 12.06
N GLY A 54 9.43 -21.22 11.46
CA GLY A 54 9.44 -20.95 10.02
C GLY A 54 8.52 -19.83 9.58
N SER A 55 7.72 -19.26 10.48
CA SER A 55 6.94 -18.05 10.20
C SER A 55 7.84 -16.81 10.07
N VAL A 56 7.28 -15.70 9.60
CA VAL A 56 8.02 -14.44 9.40
C VAL A 56 7.30 -13.32 10.11
N SER A 57 7.98 -12.63 11.03
CA SER A 57 7.48 -11.41 11.67
C SER A 57 7.88 -10.20 10.84
N LEU A 58 6.91 -9.33 10.56
CA LEU A 58 7.07 -8.12 9.76
C LEU A 58 6.60 -6.89 10.55
N ARG A 59 7.44 -5.88 10.59
CA ARG A 59 7.08 -4.55 11.10
C ARG A 59 7.38 -3.52 10.03
N TYR A 60 6.45 -2.61 9.81
CA TYR A 60 6.56 -1.61 8.73
C TYR A 60 6.67 -0.22 9.32
N PHE A 61 7.66 0.54 8.88
CA PHE A 61 7.88 1.90 9.33
C PHE A 61 7.94 2.86 8.14
N THR A 62 7.17 3.94 8.24
CA THR A 62 7.37 5.16 7.48
C THR A 62 8.35 6.08 8.24
N PRO A 63 8.85 7.17 7.64
CA PRO A 63 9.58 8.20 8.40
C PRO A 63 8.78 8.78 9.57
N ALA A 64 7.44 8.79 9.49
CA ALA A 64 6.56 9.30 10.53
C ALA A 64 6.33 8.33 11.68
N GLY A 65 6.26 7.00 11.40
CA GLY A 65 6.00 5.99 12.43
C GLY A 65 5.71 4.61 11.88
N GLU A 66 5.30 3.71 12.77
CA GLU A 66 4.91 2.34 12.42
C GLU A 66 3.50 2.31 11.83
N VAL A 67 3.34 1.56 10.72
CA VAL A 67 2.05 1.22 10.13
C VAL A 67 1.72 -0.26 10.36
N GLU A 68 0.44 -0.59 10.35
CA GLU A 68 -0.01 -1.94 10.75
C GLU A 68 0.23 -2.98 9.67
N LEU A 69 0.11 -2.58 8.39
CA LEU A 69 0.24 -3.43 7.23
C LEU A 69 0.75 -2.63 6.04
N CYS A 70 1.60 -3.26 5.22
CA CYS A 70 2.06 -2.71 3.95
C CYS A 70 2.18 -3.83 2.91
N GLY A 71 1.32 -3.81 1.87
CA GLY A 71 1.23 -4.88 0.87
C GLY A 71 2.50 -5.00 0.04
N HIS A 72 2.97 -3.91 -0.56
CA HIS A 72 4.16 -3.95 -1.42
C HIS A 72 5.43 -4.33 -0.64
N ALA A 73 5.60 -3.83 0.59
CA ALA A 73 6.73 -4.17 1.43
C ALA A 73 6.69 -5.64 1.91
N THR A 74 5.48 -6.23 2.10
CA THR A 74 5.32 -7.66 2.36
C THR A 74 5.78 -8.48 1.17
N VAL A 75 5.25 -8.20 -0.02
CA VAL A 75 5.62 -8.92 -1.26
C VAL A 75 7.12 -8.79 -1.53
N ALA A 76 7.68 -7.58 -1.41
CA ALA A 76 9.11 -7.32 -1.54
C ALA A 76 9.95 -8.14 -0.55
N SER A 77 9.53 -8.21 0.72
CA SER A 77 10.21 -8.97 1.77
C SER A 77 10.26 -10.46 1.46
N PHE A 78 9.14 -11.07 1.07
CA PHE A 78 9.09 -12.49 0.74
C PHE A 78 9.84 -12.81 -0.56
N ALA A 79 9.82 -11.93 -1.56
CA ALA A 79 10.64 -12.06 -2.76
C ALA A 79 12.14 -12.07 -2.41
N LEU A 80 12.58 -11.16 -1.54
CA LEU A 80 13.95 -11.15 -1.04
C LEU A 80 14.29 -12.43 -0.27
N LEU A 81 13.45 -12.84 0.69
CA LEU A 81 13.69 -14.06 1.48
C LEU A 81 13.78 -15.30 0.58
N ARG A 82 12.98 -15.35 -0.49
CA ARG A 82 13.04 -16.41 -1.50
C ARG A 82 14.37 -16.39 -2.24
N GLN A 83 14.84 -15.22 -2.71
CA GLN A 83 16.14 -15.06 -3.40
C GLN A 83 17.30 -15.45 -2.50
N LEU A 84 17.22 -15.18 -1.21
CA LEU A 84 18.22 -15.58 -0.21
C LEU A 84 18.14 -17.06 0.20
N GLY A 85 17.17 -17.82 -0.35
CA GLY A 85 16.94 -19.22 0.04
C GLY A 85 16.44 -19.39 1.47
N SER A 86 15.87 -18.33 2.04
CA SER A 86 15.44 -18.27 3.43
C SER A 86 14.00 -18.75 3.64
N VAL A 87 13.18 -18.74 2.60
CA VAL A 87 11.82 -19.34 2.59
C VAL A 87 11.68 -20.28 1.40
N PRO A 88 11.03 -21.44 1.57
CA PRO A 88 10.73 -22.36 0.48
C PRO A 88 9.52 -21.88 -0.33
N ASP A 89 9.23 -22.57 -1.44
CA ASP A 89 7.92 -22.49 -2.09
C ASP A 89 6.84 -23.05 -1.17
N GLY A 90 5.66 -22.45 -1.21
CA GLY A 90 4.50 -22.83 -0.42
C GLY A 90 3.94 -21.68 0.39
N ASP A 91 3.03 -22.02 1.30
CA ASP A 91 2.39 -21.06 2.19
C ASP A 91 3.29 -20.82 3.41
N CYS A 92 3.39 -19.56 3.78
CA CYS A 92 4.11 -19.08 4.95
C CYS A 92 3.23 -18.14 5.76
N THR A 93 3.25 -18.29 7.08
CA THR A 93 2.57 -17.36 7.99
C THR A 93 3.43 -16.12 8.18
N ALA A 94 2.84 -14.95 7.93
CA ALA A 94 3.42 -13.65 8.22
C ALA A 94 2.70 -13.01 9.41
N HIS A 95 3.44 -12.68 10.46
CA HIS A 95 2.92 -11.95 11.62
C HIS A 95 3.13 -10.47 11.42
N THR A 96 2.05 -9.69 11.45
CA THR A 96 2.07 -8.23 11.33
C THR A 96 1.31 -7.60 12.49
N LYS A 97 1.38 -6.30 12.61
CA LYS A 97 0.58 -5.58 13.61
C LYS A 97 -0.92 -5.63 13.30
N ALA A 98 -1.31 -5.80 12.03
CA ALA A 98 -2.70 -6.01 11.63
C ALA A 98 -3.20 -7.45 11.87
N GLY A 99 -2.32 -8.37 12.28
CA GLY A 99 -2.61 -9.78 12.50
C GLY A 99 -1.79 -10.72 11.62
N GLU A 100 -2.24 -11.97 11.57
CA GLU A 100 -1.62 -13.01 10.77
C GLU A 100 -2.13 -12.96 9.32
N LEU A 101 -1.21 -13.14 8.39
CA LEU A 101 -1.48 -13.21 6.95
C LEU A 101 -0.88 -14.50 6.37
N THR A 102 -1.52 -15.07 5.37
CA THR A 102 -0.91 -16.10 4.55
C THR A 102 -0.20 -15.44 3.36
N VAL A 103 1.08 -15.76 3.20
CA VAL A 103 1.86 -15.37 2.04
C VAL A 103 2.31 -16.64 1.31
N THR A 104 1.93 -16.77 0.05
CA THR A 104 2.28 -17.93 -0.78
C THR A 104 3.42 -17.57 -1.73
N VAL A 105 4.51 -18.32 -1.67
CA VAL A 105 5.65 -18.19 -2.59
C VAL A 105 5.58 -19.31 -3.63
N ARG A 106 5.63 -18.97 -4.93
CA ARG A 106 5.65 -19.92 -6.05
C ARG A 106 6.67 -19.48 -7.09
N GLY A 107 7.85 -20.08 -7.07
CA GLY A 107 8.97 -19.66 -7.91
C GLY A 107 9.32 -18.20 -7.65
N ASP A 108 9.19 -17.35 -8.68
CA ASP A 108 9.49 -15.92 -8.59
C ASP A 108 8.25 -15.06 -8.25
N THR A 109 7.12 -15.69 -7.95
CA THR A 109 5.87 -14.98 -7.66
C THR A 109 5.53 -15.10 -6.18
N VAL A 110 5.12 -13.97 -5.59
CA VAL A 110 4.65 -13.87 -4.22
C VAL A 110 3.19 -13.43 -4.22
N TRP A 111 2.35 -14.13 -3.49
CA TRP A 111 0.93 -13.84 -3.28
C TRP A 111 0.70 -13.54 -1.81
N MET A 112 -0.12 -12.57 -1.53
CA MET A 112 -0.54 -12.23 -0.18
C MET A 112 -2.06 -12.27 -0.10
N ASP A 113 -2.60 -13.02 0.85
CA ASP A 113 -4.03 -13.03 1.10
C ASP A 113 -4.45 -11.73 1.77
N MET A 114 -5.49 -11.11 1.22
CA MET A 114 -6.11 -9.91 1.78
C MET A 114 -7.46 -10.27 2.40
N ALA A 115 -7.90 -9.48 3.37
CA ALA A 115 -9.26 -9.61 3.87
C ALA A 115 -10.27 -9.40 2.72
N PRO A 116 -11.40 -10.12 2.71
CA PRO A 116 -12.46 -9.87 1.74
C PRO A 116 -12.88 -8.41 1.73
N PRO A 117 -13.14 -7.81 0.55
CA PRO A 117 -13.51 -6.41 0.46
C PRO A 117 -14.84 -6.16 1.20
N GLN A 118 -14.84 -5.15 2.05
CA GLN A 118 -16.00 -4.71 2.82
C GLN A 118 -16.37 -3.29 2.39
N LEU A 119 -17.59 -3.10 1.91
CA LEU A 119 -18.15 -1.78 1.72
C LEU A 119 -18.56 -1.20 3.08
N LEU A 120 -17.90 -0.13 3.49
CA LEU A 120 -18.14 0.53 4.77
C LEU A 120 -19.18 1.65 4.64
N ALA A 121 -19.03 2.52 3.63
CA ALA A 121 -19.97 3.61 3.38
C ALA A 121 -19.89 4.11 1.93
N ASP A 122 -20.96 4.76 1.46
CA ASP A 122 -20.92 5.62 0.27
C ASP A 122 -20.54 7.04 0.69
N ILE A 123 -19.76 7.75 -0.12
CA ILE A 123 -19.51 9.19 0.09
C ILE A 123 -20.81 9.96 -0.18
N PRO A 124 -21.28 10.81 0.76
CA PRO A 124 -22.48 11.61 0.61
C PRO A 124 -22.48 12.46 -0.66
N SER A 125 -23.63 12.60 -1.31
CA SER A 125 -23.71 13.30 -2.59
C SER A 125 -23.28 14.76 -2.55
N ASP A 126 -23.51 15.44 -1.43
CA ASP A 126 -23.11 16.83 -1.20
C ASP A 126 -21.62 17.01 -0.89
N GLU A 127 -20.89 15.94 -0.68
CA GLU A 127 -19.45 15.94 -0.40
C GLU A 127 -18.59 15.48 -1.58
N ARG A 128 -19.18 14.87 -2.61
CA ARG A 128 -18.46 14.34 -3.77
C ARG A 128 -17.74 15.43 -4.56
N ALA A 129 -18.38 16.59 -4.72
CA ALA A 129 -17.76 17.71 -5.41
C ALA A 129 -16.44 18.15 -4.73
N ALA A 130 -16.42 18.22 -3.40
CA ALA A 130 -15.21 18.56 -2.64
C ALA A 130 -14.14 17.50 -2.75
N LEU A 131 -14.51 16.19 -2.76
CA LEU A 131 -13.59 15.07 -2.94
C LEU A 131 -12.91 15.13 -4.32
N TYR A 132 -13.65 15.31 -5.42
CA TYR A 132 -13.07 15.47 -6.75
C TYR A 132 -12.22 16.74 -6.87
N ALA A 133 -12.67 17.83 -6.28
CA ALA A 133 -11.93 19.11 -6.28
C ALA A 133 -10.57 19.00 -5.55
N ALA A 134 -10.44 18.11 -4.56
CA ALA A 134 -9.16 17.82 -3.90
C ALA A 134 -8.09 17.24 -4.86
N TYR A 135 -8.49 16.85 -6.07
CA TYR A 135 -7.61 16.36 -7.14
C TYR A 135 -7.64 17.24 -8.40
N GLY A 136 -8.20 18.44 -8.32
CA GLY A 136 -8.37 19.31 -9.50
C GLY A 136 -9.37 18.76 -10.52
N LEU A 137 -10.25 17.85 -10.09
CA LEU A 137 -11.29 17.20 -10.89
C LEU A 137 -12.69 17.72 -10.51
N THR A 138 -13.68 17.24 -11.22
CA THR A 138 -15.10 17.53 -10.98
C THR A 138 -15.91 16.24 -10.89
N GLU A 139 -17.12 16.26 -10.37
CA GLU A 139 -18.01 15.10 -10.39
C GLU A 139 -18.34 14.60 -11.80
N GLY A 140 -18.22 15.45 -12.84
CA GLY A 140 -18.35 15.07 -14.24
C GLY A 140 -17.23 14.13 -14.70
N ASP A 141 -16.16 13.98 -13.95
CA ASP A 141 -15.06 13.05 -14.20
C ASP A 141 -15.32 11.65 -13.61
N CYS A 142 -16.42 11.46 -12.86
CA CYS A 142 -16.89 10.16 -12.42
C CYS A 142 -17.49 9.37 -13.59
N PRO A 143 -17.15 8.08 -13.77
CA PRO A 143 -17.82 7.29 -14.80
C PRO A 143 -19.29 7.04 -14.45
N ALA A 144 -20.12 6.94 -15.47
CA ALA A 144 -21.54 6.69 -15.29
C ALA A 144 -21.80 5.37 -14.52
N GLY A 145 -22.66 5.42 -13.52
CA GLY A 145 -23.00 4.27 -12.68
C GLY A 145 -22.03 4.00 -11.52
N TYR A 146 -20.96 4.76 -11.39
CA TYR A 146 -20.05 4.68 -10.26
C TYR A 146 -20.33 5.80 -9.25
N ILE A 147 -19.96 5.55 -8.00
CA ILE A 147 -19.93 6.55 -6.93
C ILE A 147 -18.68 6.31 -6.06
N PRO A 148 -18.08 7.35 -5.48
CA PRO A 148 -17.01 7.19 -4.49
C PRO A 148 -17.52 6.47 -3.25
N ARG A 149 -16.70 5.53 -2.74
CA ARG A 149 -17.06 4.63 -1.63
C ARG A 149 -15.89 4.43 -0.69
N ILE A 150 -16.18 4.15 0.56
CA ILE A 150 -15.20 3.69 1.53
C ILE A 150 -15.22 2.16 1.54
N VAL A 151 -14.08 1.56 1.20
CA VAL A 151 -13.91 0.10 1.14
C VAL A 151 -12.68 -0.29 1.94
N SER A 152 -12.74 -1.42 2.62
CA SER A 152 -11.61 -2.00 3.35
C SER A 152 -11.33 -3.42 2.86
N THR A 153 -10.05 -3.74 2.69
CA THR A 153 -9.52 -5.10 2.54
C THR A 153 -8.48 -5.41 3.63
N GLY A 154 -8.61 -4.72 4.78
CA GLY A 154 -7.70 -4.69 5.91
C GLY A 154 -7.42 -3.26 6.35
N LEU A 155 -7.14 -2.37 5.41
CA LEU A 155 -7.10 -0.92 5.59
C LEU A 155 -8.27 -0.29 4.82
N ALA A 156 -8.86 0.76 5.39
CA ALA A 156 -9.96 1.48 4.77
C ALA A 156 -9.45 2.62 3.89
N ASP A 157 -9.94 2.69 2.65
CA ASP A 157 -9.64 3.77 1.71
C ASP A 157 -10.92 4.29 1.06
N ILE A 158 -10.88 5.54 0.62
CA ILE A 158 -11.88 6.08 -0.29
C ILE A 158 -11.54 5.61 -1.71
N MET A 159 -12.34 4.71 -2.26
CA MET A 159 -12.26 4.30 -3.66
C MET A 159 -12.87 5.42 -4.52
N LEU A 160 -12.02 6.17 -5.22
CA LEU A 160 -12.42 7.30 -6.06
C LEU A 160 -12.40 6.90 -7.55
N PRO A 161 -13.56 6.61 -8.16
CA PRO A 161 -13.62 6.26 -9.57
C PRO A 161 -13.43 7.50 -10.45
N VAL A 162 -12.60 7.38 -11.50
CA VAL A 162 -12.45 8.38 -12.55
C VAL A 162 -12.71 7.77 -13.92
N ARG A 163 -13.11 8.60 -14.89
CA ARG A 163 -13.68 8.16 -16.16
C ARG A 163 -12.72 7.33 -17.01
N ASP A 164 -11.45 7.72 -17.07
CA ASP A 164 -10.46 7.15 -17.98
C ASP A 164 -9.03 7.40 -17.47
N HIS A 165 -8.08 6.78 -18.12
CA HIS A 165 -6.65 6.88 -17.80
C HIS A 165 -6.11 8.32 -17.92
N ASP A 166 -6.57 9.09 -18.90
CA ASP A 166 -6.15 10.49 -19.06
C ASP A 166 -6.62 11.35 -17.87
N THR A 167 -7.82 11.07 -17.36
CA THR A 167 -8.35 11.71 -16.14
C THR A 167 -7.54 11.33 -14.91
N LEU A 168 -7.16 10.04 -14.79
CA LEU A 168 -6.29 9.57 -13.71
C LEU A 168 -4.94 10.31 -13.74
N MET A 169 -4.29 10.35 -14.91
CA MET A 169 -2.96 10.94 -15.09
C MET A 169 -2.93 12.48 -14.95
N ARG A 170 -4.04 13.17 -15.15
CA ARG A 170 -4.11 14.64 -14.97
C ARG A 170 -4.52 15.08 -13.57
N ALA A 171 -4.88 14.13 -12.70
CA ALA A 171 -5.23 14.44 -11.32
C ALA A 171 -4.03 15.05 -10.58
N VAL A 172 -4.27 16.14 -9.86
CA VAL A 172 -3.25 16.81 -9.06
C VAL A 172 -3.74 16.90 -7.63
N GLN A 173 -3.09 16.17 -6.75
CA GLN A 173 -3.46 16.12 -5.34
C GLN A 173 -3.29 17.46 -4.64
N ASN A 174 -4.31 17.88 -3.91
CA ASN A 174 -4.21 18.86 -2.84
C ASN A 174 -4.02 18.13 -1.50
N ALA A 175 -2.77 17.87 -1.13
CA ALA A 175 -2.44 17.02 0.02
C ALA A 175 -3.11 17.50 1.34
N PRO A 176 -3.19 18.81 1.69
CA PRO A 176 -3.95 19.24 2.86
C PRO A 176 -5.43 18.85 2.82
N ALA A 177 -6.10 19.01 1.68
CA ALA A 177 -7.51 18.66 1.53
C ALA A 177 -7.74 17.16 1.64
N VAL A 178 -6.87 16.33 1.02
CA VAL A 178 -6.94 14.86 1.13
C VAL A 178 -6.66 14.38 2.55
N THR A 179 -5.69 14.99 3.25
CA THR A 179 -5.42 14.70 4.67
C THR A 179 -6.65 14.97 5.56
N GLU A 180 -7.36 16.09 5.30
CA GLU A 180 -8.58 16.42 6.03
C GLU A 180 -9.71 15.42 5.76
N LEU A 181 -9.90 15.03 4.50
CA LEU A 181 -10.85 13.98 4.10
C LEU A 181 -10.51 12.63 4.75
N SER A 182 -9.22 12.24 4.76
CA SER A 182 -8.78 10.99 5.39
C SER A 182 -9.09 10.98 6.89
N ARG A 183 -8.85 12.08 7.60
CA ARG A 183 -9.22 12.21 9.01
C ARG A 183 -10.73 12.18 9.25
N LYS A 184 -11.49 12.90 8.40
CA LYS A 184 -12.94 12.99 8.50
C LYS A 184 -13.62 11.63 8.40
N TYR A 185 -13.15 10.79 7.46
CA TYR A 185 -13.72 9.50 7.19
C TYR A 185 -13.04 8.33 7.89
N ASP A 186 -12.00 8.61 8.68
CA ASP A 186 -11.19 7.60 9.37
C ASP A 186 -10.66 6.54 8.38
N VAL A 187 -10.02 7.01 7.32
CA VAL A 187 -9.44 6.17 6.25
C VAL A 187 -7.96 6.45 6.10
N THR A 188 -7.23 5.47 5.53
CA THR A 188 -5.80 5.60 5.24
C THR A 188 -5.56 6.68 4.20
N GLY A 189 -6.35 6.67 3.12
CA GLY A 189 -6.20 7.61 2.03
C GLY A 189 -7.28 7.51 0.97
N VAL A 190 -6.90 7.87 -0.24
CA VAL A 190 -7.76 7.80 -1.42
C VAL A 190 -7.12 6.94 -2.49
N HIS A 191 -7.78 5.86 -2.84
CA HIS A 191 -7.41 4.98 -3.94
C HIS A 191 -8.19 5.38 -5.19
N MET A 192 -7.58 6.21 -6.03
CA MET A 192 -8.17 6.62 -7.30
C MET A 192 -8.00 5.53 -8.34
N PHE A 193 -9.03 5.27 -9.13
CA PHE A 193 -8.96 4.25 -10.18
C PHE A 193 -9.83 4.59 -11.37
N CYS A 194 -9.44 4.07 -12.54
CA CYS A 194 -10.31 4.01 -13.72
C CYS A 194 -10.41 2.57 -14.22
N PRO A 195 -11.56 2.18 -14.83
CA PRO A 195 -11.68 0.89 -15.49
C PRO A 195 -10.58 0.70 -16.52
N GLY A 196 -9.99 -0.49 -16.54
CA GLY A 196 -8.95 -0.84 -17.48
C GLY A 196 -9.48 -1.23 -18.85
N ALA A 197 -8.57 -1.42 -19.79
CA ALA A 197 -8.81 -1.94 -21.13
C ALA A 197 -7.74 -2.98 -21.47
N ASP A 198 -7.94 -3.75 -22.55
CA ASP A 198 -6.95 -4.68 -23.10
C ASP A 198 -6.40 -5.72 -22.09
N GLY A 199 -7.28 -6.24 -21.23
CA GLY A 199 -6.93 -7.26 -20.24
C GLY A 199 -6.43 -6.70 -18.90
N VAL A 200 -6.32 -5.39 -18.76
CA VAL A 200 -6.07 -4.71 -17.49
C VAL A 200 -7.41 -4.44 -16.80
N THR A 201 -7.55 -4.84 -15.55
CA THR A 201 -8.81 -4.64 -14.79
C THR A 201 -9.04 -3.18 -14.46
N ALA A 202 -8.01 -2.49 -13.98
CA ALA A 202 -8.05 -1.06 -13.64
C ALA A 202 -6.64 -0.47 -13.66
N TRP A 203 -6.53 0.83 -13.89
CA TRP A 203 -5.37 1.63 -13.53
C TRP A 203 -5.67 2.39 -12.24
N CYS A 204 -4.68 2.50 -11.37
CA CYS A 204 -4.84 3.05 -10.04
C CYS A 204 -3.71 4.03 -9.69
N SER A 205 -4.01 4.97 -8.79
CA SER A 205 -3.04 5.74 -8.02
C SER A 205 -3.53 5.82 -6.58
N ASN A 206 -2.66 5.57 -5.64
CA ASN A 206 -2.98 5.62 -4.21
C ASN A 206 -2.36 6.86 -3.56
N TYR A 207 -3.12 7.54 -2.70
CA TYR A 207 -2.74 8.78 -2.06
C TYR A 207 -3.01 8.72 -0.57
N ALA A 208 -1.96 8.73 0.25
CA ALA A 208 -2.09 8.70 1.71
C ALA A 208 -1.23 9.80 2.38
N PRO A 209 -1.48 11.09 2.10
CA PRO A 209 -0.66 12.19 2.61
C PRO A 209 -0.72 12.33 4.14
N LEU A 210 -1.70 11.74 4.80
CA LEU A 210 -1.76 11.63 6.26
C LEU A 210 -0.57 10.84 6.83
N TYR A 211 0.03 9.97 6.04
CA TYR A 211 1.19 9.13 6.38
C TYR A 211 2.47 9.54 5.63
N ASP A 212 2.51 10.76 5.08
CA ASP A 212 3.61 11.26 4.25
C ASP A 212 3.84 10.46 2.95
N ILE A 213 2.79 9.81 2.44
CA ILE A 213 2.78 9.12 1.16
C ILE A 213 2.03 10.00 0.14
N PRO A 214 2.74 10.76 -0.70
CA PRO A 214 2.09 11.68 -1.64
C PRO A 214 1.35 10.94 -2.75
N GLU A 215 1.94 9.91 -3.31
CA GLU A 215 1.36 9.05 -4.35
C GLU A 215 2.12 7.73 -4.44
N GLU A 216 1.40 6.62 -4.60
CA GLU A 216 1.92 5.29 -4.91
C GLU A 216 1.12 4.62 -6.04
N CYS A 217 1.77 3.73 -6.78
CA CYS A 217 1.16 2.93 -7.87
C CYS A 217 1.11 1.45 -7.50
#